data_7626498cde4f2e580668f0ad9b573fb3
#
_entry.id   7626498cde4f2e580668f0ad9b573fb3
#
_cell.length_a   1.000
_cell.length_b   1.000
_cell.length_c   1.000
_cell.angle_alpha   90.00
_cell.angle_beta   90.00
_cell.angle_gamma   90.00
#
_symmetry.space_group_name_H-M   'P 1'
#
loop_
_entity.id
_entity.type
_entity.pdbx_description
1 polymer ?
#
loop_
_entity_poly.entity_id
_entity_poly.type
_entity_poly.pdbx_seq_one_letter_code
_entity_poly.pdbx_strand_id
1 'polypeptide(L)'
;MGGAERSDSVLAGIDALPPAVGQDDFVLVHDAARPCVRLADISALIERGCAKDGGLLGAPLRDTLKRADTAGCSAQTEPRDQRWRAFTPQMFRRGQLAAALRAAAREGRAVSDEAMAMELAGYAPLLVEGAEDNIKVTTATDFPLAAYLLSRTVT
;
A
#
# COMPACT_ATOMS: atom_id res chain seq x y z
N MET A 1 9.50 9.65 15.71
CA MET A 1 10.30 8.41 15.91
C MET A 1 9.53 7.28 15.24
N GLY A 2 10.20 6.39 14.49
CA GLY A 2 9.57 5.19 13.94
C GLY A 2 9.24 4.18 15.03
N GLY A 3 8.22 3.32 14.80
CA GLY A 3 7.89 2.20 15.69
C GLY A 3 8.75 0.96 15.41
N ALA A 4 8.49 -0.12 16.15
CA ALA A 4 9.16 -1.40 15.97
C ALA A 4 8.75 -2.05 14.63
N GLU A 5 7.48 -1.89 14.25
CA GLU A 5 6.90 -2.36 12.99
C GLU A 5 6.52 -1.18 12.08
N ARG A 6 6.31 -1.47 10.79
CA ARG A 6 5.84 -0.46 9.83
C ARG A 6 4.50 0.16 10.26
N SER A 7 3.57 -0.65 10.71
CA SER A 7 2.25 -0.23 11.22
C SER A 7 2.34 0.74 12.39
N ASP A 8 3.28 0.54 13.31
CA ASP A 8 3.51 1.45 14.44
C ASP A 8 3.98 2.83 13.96
N SER A 9 4.87 2.83 12.96
CA SER A 9 5.39 4.07 12.36
C SER A 9 4.26 4.85 11.65
N VAL A 10 3.37 4.15 10.96
CA VAL A 10 2.20 4.75 10.30
C VAL A 10 1.25 5.32 11.34
N LEU A 11 0.93 4.57 12.38
CA LEU A 11 0.04 5.03 13.45
C LEU A 11 0.61 6.25 14.17
N ALA A 12 1.92 6.25 14.48
CA ALA A 12 2.59 7.41 15.05
C ALA A 12 2.53 8.65 14.13
N GLY A 13 2.65 8.44 12.82
CA GLY A 13 2.49 9.51 11.83
C GLY A 13 1.06 10.07 11.80
N ILE A 14 0.05 9.20 11.84
CA ILE A 14 -1.37 9.60 11.90
C ILE A 14 -1.67 10.38 13.19
N ASP A 15 -1.13 9.94 14.32
CA ASP A 15 -1.33 10.60 15.61
C ASP A 15 -0.63 11.95 15.69
N ALA A 16 0.44 12.16 14.95
CA ALA A 16 1.18 13.42 14.87
C ALA A 16 0.58 14.44 13.88
N LEU A 17 -0.47 14.07 13.13
CA LEU A 17 -1.13 15.01 12.22
C LEU A 17 -1.71 16.21 12.96
N PRO A 18 -1.65 17.42 12.36
CA PRO A 18 -2.22 18.61 12.96
C PRO A 18 -3.70 18.47 13.32
N PRO A 19 -4.20 19.14 14.37
CA PRO A 19 -5.62 19.09 14.76
C PRO A 19 -6.59 19.52 13.65
N ALA A 20 -6.12 20.29 12.67
CA ALA A 20 -6.91 20.70 11.51
C ALA A 20 -7.28 19.53 10.58
N VAL A 21 -6.53 18.42 10.64
CA VAL A 21 -6.88 17.18 9.91
C VAL A 21 -7.89 16.41 10.76
N GLY A 22 -9.13 16.40 10.32
CA GLY A 22 -10.25 15.74 11.02
C GLY A 22 -10.20 14.21 10.93
N GLN A 23 -11.07 13.56 11.70
CA GLN A 23 -11.17 12.08 11.69
C GLN A 23 -11.73 11.55 10.36
N ASP A 24 -12.57 12.36 9.70
CA ASP A 24 -13.21 12.03 8.43
C ASP A 24 -12.38 12.44 7.20
N ASP A 25 -11.26 13.15 7.42
CA ASP A 25 -10.37 13.50 6.34
C ASP A 25 -9.59 12.27 5.84
N PHE A 26 -9.35 12.23 4.54
CA PHE A 26 -8.53 11.18 3.96
C PHE A 26 -7.04 11.46 4.17
N VAL A 27 -6.32 10.41 4.51
CA VAL A 27 -4.86 10.40 4.59
C VAL A 27 -4.31 9.40 3.58
N LEU A 28 -3.19 9.75 2.96
CA LEU A 28 -2.46 8.87 2.06
C LEU A 28 -1.19 8.38 2.75
N VAL A 29 -1.06 7.08 2.89
CA VAL A 29 0.16 6.44 3.40
C VAL A 29 1.00 5.99 2.22
N HIS A 30 2.24 6.47 2.15
CA HIS A 30 3.13 6.17 1.04
C HIS A 30 4.50 5.69 1.53
N ASP A 31 5.00 4.63 0.93
CA ASP A 31 6.35 4.12 1.18
C ASP A 31 7.39 5.07 0.54
N ALA A 32 8.27 5.67 1.33
CA ALA A 32 9.38 6.48 0.81
C ALA A 32 10.29 5.70 -0.16
N ALA A 33 10.27 4.38 -0.08
CA ALA A 33 11.00 3.49 -1.00
C ALA A 33 10.32 3.31 -2.37
N ARG A 34 9.22 3.99 -2.67
CA ARG A 34 8.55 4.00 -3.98
C ARG A 34 8.60 5.39 -4.64
N PRO A 35 9.77 5.83 -5.08
CA PRO A 35 9.93 7.20 -5.59
C PRO A 35 9.26 7.44 -6.95
N CYS A 36 8.87 6.37 -7.67
CA CYS A 36 8.37 6.45 -9.04
C CYS A 36 6.84 6.56 -9.14
N VAL A 37 6.14 6.89 -8.05
CA VAL A 37 4.68 7.08 -8.09
C VAL A 37 4.32 8.28 -8.98
N ARG A 38 3.29 8.11 -9.82
CA ARG A 38 2.84 9.14 -10.76
C ARG A 38 1.72 9.98 -10.16
N LEU A 39 1.72 11.29 -10.44
CA LEU A 39 0.63 12.18 -10.03
C LEU A 39 -0.73 11.73 -10.56
N ALA A 40 -0.78 11.22 -11.79
CA ALA A 40 -2.01 10.71 -12.39
C ALA A 40 -2.60 9.54 -11.60
N ASP A 41 -1.75 8.62 -11.10
CA ASP A 41 -2.19 7.49 -10.29
C ASP A 41 -2.70 7.95 -8.91
N ILE A 42 -2.01 8.94 -8.29
CA ILE A 42 -2.47 9.56 -7.04
C ILE A 42 -3.83 10.22 -7.24
N SER A 43 -4.01 10.99 -8.32
CA SER A 43 -5.27 11.65 -8.64
C SER A 43 -6.40 10.64 -8.85
N ALA A 44 -6.14 9.56 -9.59
CA ALA A 44 -7.11 8.49 -9.81
C ALA A 44 -7.50 7.78 -8.49
N LEU A 45 -6.52 7.55 -7.59
CA LEU A 45 -6.79 6.99 -6.27
C LEU A 45 -7.69 7.92 -5.44
N ILE A 46 -7.41 9.22 -5.42
CA ILE A 46 -8.21 10.20 -4.68
C ILE A 46 -9.63 10.25 -5.24
N GLU A 47 -9.78 10.43 -6.55
CA GLU A 47 -11.08 10.55 -7.20
C GLU A 47 -11.97 9.32 -6.96
N ARG A 48 -11.41 8.12 -7.16
CA ARG A 48 -12.16 6.88 -7.06
C ARG A 48 -12.33 6.39 -5.61
N GLY A 49 -11.32 6.59 -4.76
CA GLY A 49 -11.31 6.14 -3.37
C GLY A 49 -12.20 6.99 -2.46
N CYS A 50 -12.37 8.29 -2.74
CA CYS A 50 -13.26 9.16 -1.96
C CYS A 50 -14.73 8.73 -2.02
N ALA A 51 -15.15 8.05 -3.08
CA ALA A 51 -16.51 7.53 -3.25
C ALA A 51 -16.73 6.18 -2.53
N LYS A 52 -15.72 5.65 -1.88
CA LYS A 52 -15.70 4.36 -1.18
C LYS A 52 -15.07 4.51 0.21
N ASP A 53 -14.76 3.39 0.85
CA ASP A 53 -14.05 3.35 2.15
C ASP A 53 -12.54 3.59 2.01
N GLY A 54 -12.12 4.30 0.96
CA GLY A 54 -10.74 4.45 0.58
C GLY A 54 -10.29 3.41 -0.43
N GLY A 55 -8.99 3.28 -0.60
CA GLY A 55 -8.42 2.32 -1.56
C GLY A 55 -6.90 2.36 -1.60
N LEU A 56 -6.35 1.58 -2.50
CA LEU A 56 -4.91 1.47 -2.71
C LEU A 56 -4.57 1.40 -4.19
N LEU A 57 -3.38 1.88 -4.53
CA LEU A 57 -2.80 1.59 -5.84
C LEU A 57 -2.35 0.14 -5.89
N GLY A 58 -2.47 -0.46 -7.05
CA GLY A 58 -1.98 -1.81 -7.30
C GLY A 58 -1.91 -2.12 -8.79
N ALA A 59 -1.46 -3.31 -9.12
CA ALA A 59 -1.51 -3.82 -10.49
C ALA A 59 -1.94 -5.29 -10.50
N PRO A 60 -2.73 -5.72 -11.49
CA PRO A 60 -3.05 -7.12 -11.69
C PRO A 60 -1.77 -7.97 -11.83
N LEU A 61 -1.75 -9.14 -11.24
CA LEU A 61 -0.64 -10.07 -11.40
C LEU A 61 -0.66 -10.68 -12.80
N ARG A 62 0.39 -10.42 -13.59
CA ARG A 62 0.49 -10.89 -14.99
C ARG A 62 1.30 -12.17 -15.11
N ASP A 63 2.28 -12.38 -14.24
CA ASP A 63 3.16 -13.54 -14.28
C ASP A 63 2.47 -14.80 -13.72
N THR A 64 3.02 -15.96 -14.08
CA THR A 64 2.59 -17.22 -13.50
C THR A 64 3.04 -17.30 -12.04
N LEU A 65 2.10 -17.49 -11.13
CA LEU A 65 2.37 -17.60 -9.70
C LEU A 65 2.63 -19.05 -9.32
N LYS A 66 3.76 -19.29 -8.66
CA LYS A 66 4.13 -20.59 -8.12
C LYS A 66 4.16 -20.57 -6.60
N ARG A 67 3.57 -21.58 -5.97
CA ARG A 67 3.77 -21.85 -4.55
C ARG A 67 4.91 -22.86 -4.38
N ALA A 68 5.91 -22.49 -3.57
CA ALA A 68 7.00 -23.40 -3.23
C ALA A 68 6.63 -24.28 -2.03
N ASP A 69 7.23 -25.46 -1.96
CA ASP A 69 7.26 -26.30 -0.76
C ASP A 69 8.40 -25.86 0.19
N THR A 70 8.56 -26.55 1.31
CA THR A 70 9.61 -26.28 2.31
C THR A 70 11.03 -26.58 1.81
N ALA A 71 11.16 -27.35 0.73
CA ALA A 71 12.44 -27.66 0.07
C ALA A 71 12.79 -26.67 -1.04
N GLY A 72 11.91 -25.68 -1.32
CA GLY A 72 12.10 -24.71 -2.38
C GLY A 72 11.69 -25.21 -3.78
N CYS A 73 11.05 -26.36 -3.88
CA CYS A 73 10.54 -26.90 -5.13
C CYS A 73 9.15 -26.31 -5.45
N SER A 74 8.82 -26.24 -6.74
CA SER A 74 7.48 -25.79 -7.17
C SER A 74 6.44 -26.83 -6.81
N ALA A 75 5.68 -26.59 -5.76
CA ALA A 75 4.62 -27.50 -5.31
C ALA A 75 3.33 -27.33 -6.13
N GLN A 76 3.02 -26.10 -6.56
CA GLN A 76 1.75 -25.82 -7.25
C GLN A 76 1.83 -24.55 -8.08
N THR A 77 1.09 -24.51 -9.20
CA THR A 77 0.77 -23.27 -9.90
C THR A 77 -0.51 -22.69 -9.31
N GLU A 78 -0.43 -21.45 -8.81
CA GLU A 78 -1.59 -20.74 -8.25
C GLU A 78 -2.34 -20.00 -9.36
N PRO A 79 -3.69 -19.95 -9.33
CA PRO A 79 -4.45 -19.08 -10.22
C PRO A 79 -4.06 -17.62 -9.98
N ARG A 80 -3.76 -16.88 -11.06
CA ARG A 80 -3.46 -15.44 -10.98
C ARG A 80 -4.68 -14.55 -11.13
N ASP A 81 -5.81 -15.12 -11.53
CA ASP A 81 -7.05 -14.36 -11.72
C ASP A 81 -7.47 -13.69 -10.42
N GLN A 82 -7.82 -12.41 -10.51
CA GLN A 82 -8.17 -11.56 -9.35
C GLN A 82 -7.04 -11.41 -8.31
N ARG A 83 -5.78 -11.71 -8.65
CA ARG A 83 -4.62 -11.43 -7.81
C ARG A 83 -3.98 -10.12 -8.23
N TRP A 84 -3.65 -9.29 -7.24
CA TRP A 84 -3.05 -7.98 -7.43
C TRP A 84 -1.77 -7.85 -6.62
N ARG A 85 -0.83 -7.10 -7.15
CA ARG A 85 0.31 -6.59 -6.38
C ARG A 85 -0.16 -5.29 -5.73
N ALA A 86 -0.14 -5.23 -4.40
CA ALA A 86 -0.45 -4.02 -3.66
C ALA A 86 0.71 -3.03 -3.74
N PHE A 87 0.40 -1.77 -4.01
CA PHE A 87 1.33 -0.66 -4.02
C PHE A 87 0.94 0.37 -2.95
N THR A 88 1.72 1.44 -2.86
CA THR A 88 1.35 2.67 -2.17
C THR A 88 1.41 3.85 -3.15
N PRO A 89 0.68 4.96 -2.91
CA PRO A 89 -0.09 5.26 -1.70
C PRO A 89 -1.32 4.39 -1.50
N GLN A 90 -1.70 4.26 -0.22
CA GLN A 90 -2.97 3.70 0.23
C GLN A 90 -3.72 4.83 0.95
N MET A 91 -5.00 5.02 0.64
CA MET A 91 -5.79 6.15 1.08
C MET A 91 -7.00 5.71 1.89
N PHE A 92 -7.13 6.23 3.10
CA PHE A 92 -8.24 5.91 4.01
C PHE A 92 -8.62 7.11 4.87
N ARG A 93 -9.82 7.12 5.45
CA ARG A 93 -10.19 8.12 6.45
C ARG A 93 -9.29 7.96 7.67
N ARG A 94 -8.75 9.08 8.16
CA ARG A 94 -7.81 9.14 9.29
C ARG A 94 -8.31 8.33 10.49
N GLY A 95 -9.55 8.56 10.91
CA GLY A 95 -10.11 7.91 12.09
C GLY A 95 -10.29 6.41 11.92
N GLN A 96 -10.80 5.98 10.77
CA GLN A 96 -11.01 4.57 10.46
C GLN A 96 -9.68 3.81 10.41
N LEU A 97 -8.68 4.35 9.71
CA LEU A 97 -7.36 3.74 9.63
C LEU A 97 -6.69 3.64 11.00
N ALA A 98 -6.71 4.72 11.80
CA ALA A 98 -6.16 4.70 13.15
C ALA A 98 -6.84 3.65 14.04
N ALA A 99 -8.18 3.53 13.96
CA ALA A 99 -8.94 2.54 14.73
C ALA A 99 -8.59 1.11 14.29
N ALA A 100 -8.49 0.86 12.98
CA ALA A 100 -8.15 -0.44 12.41
C ALA A 100 -6.74 -0.90 12.82
N LEU A 101 -5.74 -0.02 12.70
CA LEU A 101 -4.36 -0.31 13.12
C LEU A 101 -4.27 -0.60 14.62
N ARG A 102 -4.96 0.18 15.46
CA ARG A 102 -4.99 -0.07 16.92
C ARG A 102 -5.69 -1.37 17.28
N ALA A 103 -6.75 -1.74 16.56
CA ALA A 103 -7.43 -3.01 16.76
C ALA A 103 -6.52 -4.19 16.42
N ALA A 104 -5.87 -4.18 15.25
CA ALA A 104 -4.91 -5.20 14.85
C ALA A 104 -3.78 -5.36 15.87
N ALA A 105 -3.20 -4.24 16.36
CA ALA A 105 -2.15 -4.26 17.39
C ALA A 105 -2.62 -4.88 18.70
N ARG A 106 -3.82 -4.54 19.19
CA ARG A 106 -4.40 -5.13 20.42
C ARG A 106 -4.64 -6.63 20.29
N GLU A 107 -4.98 -7.11 19.11
CA GLU A 107 -5.20 -8.52 18.81
C GLU A 107 -3.91 -9.29 18.49
N GLY A 108 -2.76 -8.61 18.52
CA GLY A 108 -1.46 -9.22 18.17
C GLY A 108 -1.37 -9.66 16.71
N ARG A 109 -2.17 -9.05 15.82
CA ARG A 109 -2.22 -9.38 14.39
C ARG A 109 -1.20 -8.53 13.62
N ALA A 110 -0.23 -9.19 13.02
CA ALA A 110 0.68 -8.51 12.10
C ALA A 110 -0.07 -8.10 10.84
N VAL A 111 0.07 -6.83 10.44
CA VAL A 111 -0.49 -6.29 9.20
C VAL A 111 0.63 -5.91 8.24
N SER A 112 0.52 -6.35 7.01
CA SER A 112 1.51 -6.09 5.97
C SER A 112 1.40 -4.66 5.39
N ASP A 113 0.18 -4.13 5.35
CA ASP A 113 -0.14 -2.80 4.82
C ASP A 113 -1.43 -2.24 5.44
N GLU A 114 -1.79 -1.01 5.09
CA GLU A 114 -2.98 -0.33 5.61
C GLU A 114 -4.26 -1.00 5.12
N ALA A 115 -4.27 -1.49 3.88
CA ALA A 115 -5.43 -2.17 3.31
C ALA A 115 -5.78 -3.43 4.12
N MET A 116 -4.78 -4.24 4.51
CA MET A 116 -5.00 -5.41 5.37
C MET A 116 -5.60 -5.03 6.72
N ALA A 117 -5.18 -3.93 7.35
CA ALA A 117 -5.78 -3.46 8.60
C ALA A 117 -7.25 -3.10 8.41
N MET A 118 -7.59 -2.43 7.30
CA MET A 118 -8.96 -2.06 6.95
C MET A 118 -9.82 -3.29 6.64
N GLU A 119 -9.28 -4.27 5.92
CA GLU A 119 -9.95 -5.55 5.64
C GLU A 119 -10.27 -6.32 6.93
N LEU A 120 -9.33 -6.36 7.88
CA LEU A 120 -9.53 -6.96 9.19
C LEU A 120 -10.62 -6.25 10.02
N ALA A 121 -10.81 -4.95 9.78
CA ALA A 121 -11.88 -4.15 10.40
C ALA A 121 -13.23 -4.24 9.65
N GLY A 122 -13.30 -5.05 8.56
CA GLY A 122 -14.53 -5.29 7.81
C GLY A 122 -14.81 -4.32 6.67
N TYR A 123 -13.84 -3.48 6.31
CA TYR A 123 -13.92 -2.60 5.12
C TYR A 123 -13.49 -3.34 3.85
N ALA A 124 -13.87 -2.79 2.70
CA ALA A 124 -13.51 -3.32 1.38
C ALA A 124 -12.75 -2.25 0.57
N PRO A 125 -11.43 -2.10 0.76
CA PRO A 125 -10.62 -1.11 0.04
C PRO A 125 -10.72 -1.27 -1.47
N LEU A 126 -10.85 -0.14 -2.19
CA LEU A 126 -10.89 -0.15 -3.64
C LEU A 126 -9.49 -0.41 -4.22
N LEU A 127 -9.38 -1.38 -5.13
CA LEU A 127 -8.17 -1.55 -5.94
C LEU A 127 -8.20 -0.58 -7.12
N VAL A 128 -7.24 0.31 -7.18
CA VAL A 128 -7.05 1.28 -8.27
C VAL A 128 -5.81 0.89 -9.04
N GLU A 129 -5.96 0.57 -10.34
CA GLU A 129 -4.82 0.23 -11.17
C GLU A 129 -3.91 1.44 -11.34
N GLY A 130 -2.64 1.28 -10.97
CA GLY A 130 -1.56 2.24 -11.14
C GLY A 130 -0.43 1.66 -12.00
N ALA A 131 0.51 2.52 -12.36
CA ALA A 131 1.62 2.15 -13.20
C ALA A 131 2.51 1.08 -12.55
N GLU A 132 2.88 0.06 -13.32
CA GLU A 132 3.69 -1.07 -12.83
C GLU A 132 5.14 -0.65 -12.51
N ASP A 133 5.57 0.50 -13.02
CA ASP A 133 6.86 1.11 -12.72
C ASP A 133 6.89 1.89 -11.38
N ASN A 134 5.81 1.90 -10.61
CA ASN A 134 5.80 2.33 -9.20
C ASN A 134 6.53 1.28 -8.33
N ILE A 135 7.79 1.04 -8.65
CA ILE A 135 8.62 0.02 -8.02
C ILE A 135 8.97 0.38 -6.58
N LYS A 136 9.16 -0.64 -5.75
CA LYS A 136 9.73 -0.48 -4.41
C LYS A 136 11.24 -0.73 -4.45
N VAL A 137 12.03 0.27 -4.16
CA VAL A 137 13.49 0.15 -4.04
C VAL A 137 13.80 -0.59 -2.73
N THR A 138 14.19 -1.85 -2.84
CA THR A 138 14.47 -2.72 -1.68
C THR A 138 15.94 -3.15 -1.63
N THR A 139 16.59 -3.17 -2.78
CA THR A 139 18.00 -3.57 -2.93
C THR A 139 18.79 -2.52 -3.70
N ALA A 140 20.12 -2.58 -3.58
CA ALA A 140 21.00 -1.67 -4.31
C ALA A 140 20.82 -1.78 -5.84
N THR A 141 20.41 -2.94 -6.35
CA THR A 141 20.19 -3.17 -7.77
C THR A 141 18.93 -2.46 -8.31
N ASP A 142 18.02 -2.03 -7.45
CA ASP A 142 16.81 -1.31 -7.85
C ASP A 142 17.09 0.19 -8.14
N PHE A 143 18.17 0.76 -7.56
CA PHE A 143 18.49 2.18 -7.72
C PHE A 143 18.67 2.62 -9.18
N PRO A 144 19.46 1.92 -10.02
CA PRO A 144 19.62 2.33 -11.43
C PRO A 144 18.29 2.35 -12.19
N LEU A 145 17.41 1.37 -11.92
CA LEU A 145 16.08 1.33 -12.54
C LEU A 145 15.21 2.49 -12.06
N ALA A 146 15.18 2.77 -10.75
CA ALA A 146 14.42 3.90 -10.21
C ALA A 146 14.95 5.24 -10.78
N ALA A 147 16.26 5.44 -10.85
CA ALA A 147 16.86 6.64 -11.43
C ALA A 147 16.49 6.81 -12.91
N TYR A 148 16.52 5.73 -13.69
CA TYR A 148 16.11 5.73 -15.09
C TYR A 148 14.62 6.11 -15.23
N LEU A 149 13.74 5.50 -14.45
CA LEU A 149 12.30 5.80 -14.49
C LEU A 149 12.01 7.26 -14.14
N LEU A 150 12.63 7.78 -13.08
CA LEU A 150 12.49 9.18 -12.67
C LEU A 150 12.98 10.16 -13.74
N SER A 151 14.06 9.84 -14.45
CA SER A 151 14.58 10.70 -15.51
C SER A 151 13.61 10.86 -16.69
N ARG A 152 12.67 9.93 -16.89
CA ARG A 152 11.66 9.97 -17.95
C ARG A 152 10.37 10.68 -17.54
N THR A 153 10.15 10.92 -16.27
CA THR A 153 8.93 11.54 -15.75
C THR A 153 9.00 13.08 -15.77
N VAL A 154 10.14 13.65 -16.14
CA VAL A 154 10.42 15.11 -16.17
C VAL A 154 10.09 15.73 -17.55
N THR A 155 9.15 15.16 -18.29
CA THR A 155 8.66 15.76 -19.57
C THR A 155 7.19 16.10 -19.49
#